data_db2ee499e668386bdbb8d1abcf7cf1ce
#
_entry.id   db2ee499e668386bdbb8d1abcf7cf1ce
#
_cell.length_a   1.000
_cell.length_b   1.000
_cell.length_c   1.000
_cell.angle_alpha   90.00
_cell.angle_beta   90.00
_cell.angle_gamma   90.00
#
_symmetry.space_group_name_H-M   'P 1'
#
loop_
_entity.id
_entity.type
_entity.pdbx_description
1 polymer ?
#
loop_
_entity_poly.entity_id
_entity_poly.type
_entity_poly.pdbx_seq_one_letter_code
_entity_poly.pdbx_strand_id
1 'polypeptide(L)'
;MLTRAFPVVLSLLVGLTPTTPSIAQSINLPDIGDPSQVYFGSNEEQRLGLEIMKKLRERDMVLDDVQLNAYLDSIGQSIVTYADQNGVPFTFFLVRDNSINAFALPHNFIGVNAGLLLATDREDELAGVIAHEIAHVSQRHIVRAVAD
;
A
#
# COMPACT_ATOMS: atom_id res chain seq x y z
N MET A 1 -42.83 39.39 -47.06
CA MET A 1 -42.29 38.03 -46.90
C MET A 1 -41.44 38.01 -45.66
N LEU A 2 -41.98 37.48 -44.53
CA LEU A 2 -41.28 37.39 -43.24
C LEU A 2 -40.65 36.00 -43.11
N THR A 3 -39.34 35.91 -43.09
CA THR A 3 -38.59 34.71 -42.78
C THR A 3 -38.31 34.65 -41.30
N ARG A 4 -38.99 33.77 -40.58
CA ARG A 4 -38.76 33.52 -39.16
C ARG A 4 -37.56 32.57 -39.03
N ALA A 5 -36.50 33.03 -38.37
CA ALA A 5 -35.39 32.17 -37.93
C ALA A 5 -35.75 31.51 -36.59
N PHE A 6 -35.71 30.19 -36.54
CA PHE A 6 -35.83 29.40 -35.31
C PHE A 6 -34.42 29.27 -34.64
N PRO A 7 -34.29 29.51 -33.35
CA PRO A 7 -33.06 29.18 -32.65
C PRO A 7 -32.99 27.69 -32.32
N VAL A 8 -31.96 27.02 -32.81
CA VAL A 8 -31.62 25.66 -32.43
C VAL A 8 -30.97 25.71 -31.03
N VAL A 9 -31.69 25.24 -30.02
CA VAL A 9 -31.18 25.04 -28.69
C VAL A 9 -30.41 23.73 -28.67
N LEU A 10 -29.07 23.80 -28.68
CA LEU A 10 -28.18 22.66 -28.51
C LEU A 10 -28.09 22.31 -27.03
N SER A 11 -28.88 21.34 -26.58
CA SER A 11 -28.78 20.79 -25.22
C SER A 11 -27.53 19.94 -25.09
N LEU A 12 -26.52 20.47 -24.41
CA LEU A 12 -25.32 19.73 -24.02
C LEU A 12 -25.65 18.79 -22.86
N LEU A 13 -25.89 17.51 -23.13
CA LEU A 13 -26.05 16.46 -22.11
C LEU A 13 -24.67 16.11 -21.59
N VAL A 14 -24.29 16.68 -20.45
CA VAL A 14 -23.11 16.25 -19.69
C VAL A 14 -23.45 14.91 -19.02
N GLY A 15 -23.02 13.82 -19.62
CA GLY A 15 -23.14 12.49 -19.04
C GLY A 15 -22.25 12.36 -17.81
N LEU A 16 -22.87 12.37 -16.63
CA LEU A 16 -22.22 11.96 -15.38
C LEU A 16 -21.99 10.45 -15.45
N THR A 17 -20.77 10.03 -15.75
CA THR A 17 -20.38 8.63 -15.58
C THR A 17 -20.16 8.37 -14.09
N PRO A 18 -20.86 7.39 -13.47
CA PRO A 18 -20.57 7.02 -12.09
C PRO A 18 -19.19 6.36 -12.04
N THR A 19 -18.23 7.00 -11.39
CA THR A 19 -16.96 6.37 -11.02
C THR A 19 -17.26 5.34 -9.94
N THR A 20 -17.26 4.07 -10.30
CA THR A 20 -17.30 2.98 -9.32
C THR A 20 -16.00 3.00 -8.54
N PRO A 21 -16.03 3.03 -7.19
CA PRO A 21 -14.81 2.86 -6.41
C PRO A 21 -14.26 1.46 -6.69
N SER A 22 -13.01 1.41 -7.14
CA SER A 22 -12.26 0.16 -7.24
C SER A 22 -12.07 -0.38 -5.84
N ILE A 23 -12.82 -1.43 -5.49
CA ILE A 23 -12.62 -2.15 -4.23
C ILE A 23 -11.31 -2.91 -4.40
N ALA A 24 -10.25 -2.43 -3.76
CA ALA A 24 -9.01 -3.18 -3.63
C ALA A 24 -9.36 -4.54 -3.00
N GLN A 25 -9.20 -5.60 -3.79
CA GLN A 25 -9.39 -6.96 -3.28
C GLN A 25 -8.26 -7.21 -2.29
N SER A 26 -8.61 -7.28 -1.01
CA SER A 26 -7.69 -7.67 0.05
C SER A 26 -7.14 -9.08 -0.24
N ILE A 27 -5.82 -9.20 -0.22
CA ILE A 27 -5.14 -10.49 -0.16
C ILE A 27 -5.76 -11.23 1.02
N ASN A 28 -6.28 -12.45 0.76
CA ASN A 28 -6.72 -13.36 1.81
C ASN A 28 -5.49 -13.83 2.59
N LEU A 29 -4.99 -12.97 3.46
CA LEU A 29 -4.08 -13.38 4.52
C LEU A 29 -4.85 -14.38 5.40
N PRO A 30 -4.20 -15.43 5.91
CA PRO A 30 -4.85 -16.31 6.88
C PRO A 30 -5.47 -15.44 7.98
N ASP A 31 -6.71 -15.75 8.34
CA ASP A 31 -7.52 -15.03 9.33
C ASP A 31 -6.74 -14.91 10.65
N ILE A 32 -6.06 -13.81 10.83
CA ILE A 32 -5.27 -13.47 12.04
C ILE A 32 -6.04 -12.41 12.83
N GLY A 33 -7.36 -12.45 12.79
CA GLY A 33 -8.18 -11.46 13.49
C GLY A 33 -7.88 -10.01 13.05
N ASP A 34 -8.76 -9.09 13.29
CA ASP A 34 -8.55 -7.67 12.95
C ASP A 34 -7.31 -7.13 13.69
N PRO A 35 -6.18 -6.87 13.00
CA PRO A 35 -4.95 -6.42 13.65
C PRO A 35 -5.07 -5.04 14.30
N SER A 36 -6.15 -4.31 14.01
CA SER A 36 -6.39 -2.96 14.53
C SER A 36 -6.80 -2.92 16.00
N GLN A 37 -7.12 -4.08 16.61
CA GLN A 37 -7.63 -4.14 17.98
C GLN A 37 -6.74 -4.89 18.97
N VAL A 38 -5.63 -5.46 18.53
CA VAL A 38 -4.73 -6.19 19.43
C VAL A 38 -3.48 -5.37 19.67
N TYR A 39 -3.33 -4.86 20.88
CA TYR A 39 -2.08 -4.26 21.36
C TYR A 39 -1.06 -5.35 21.60
N PHE A 40 -0.12 -5.52 20.68
CA PHE A 40 1.03 -6.40 20.88
C PHE A 40 2.21 -5.60 21.43
N GLY A 41 2.91 -6.16 22.41
CA GLY A 41 4.23 -5.65 22.79
C GLY A 41 5.22 -5.79 21.61
N SER A 42 6.26 -4.97 21.58
CA SER A 42 7.24 -4.94 20.47
C SER A 42 7.83 -6.32 20.13
N ASN A 43 8.04 -7.18 21.11
CA ASN A 43 8.55 -8.54 20.92
C ASN A 43 7.52 -9.48 20.25
N GLU A 44 6.23 -9.30 20.54
CA GLU A 44 5.16 -10.06 19.92
C GLU A 44 4.96 -9.65 18.46
N GLU A 45 5.05 -8.36 18.17
CA GLU A 45 5.02 -7.86 16.81
C GLU A 45 6.15 -8.40 15.97
N GLN A 46 7.36 -8.39 16.51
CA GLN A 46 8.51 -8.95 15.82
C GLN A 46 8.30 -10.42 15.50
N ARG A 47 7.87 -11.22 16.49
CA ARG A 47 7.59 -12.63 16.31
C ARG A 47 6.52 -12.87 15.24
N LEU A 48 5.43 -12.12 15.30
CA LEU A 48 4.32 -12.24 14.35
C LEU A 48 4.76 -11.85 12.94
N GLY A 49 5.46 -10.72 12.78
CA GLY A 49 5.99 -10.27 11.49
C GLY A 49 6.91 -11.31 10.85
N LEU A 50 7.85 -11.86 11.63
CA LEU A 50 8.77 -12.90 11.15
C LEU A 50 8.03 -14.21 10.80
N GLU A 51 7.01 -14.59 11.56
CA GLU A 51 6.21 -15.78 11.26
C GLU A 51 5.42 -15.61 9.95
N ILE A 52 4.82 -14.43 9.72
CA ILE A 52 4.12 -14.12 8.46
C ILE A 52 5.12 -14.15 7.30
N MET A 53 6.27 -13.51 7.42
CA MET A 53 7.31 -13.52 6.39
C MET A 53 7.79 -14.94 6.05
N LYS A 54 7.94 -15.79 7.06
CA LYS A 54 8.27 -17.20 6.86
C LYS A 54 7.19 -17.90 6.04
N LYS A 55 5.91 -17.75 6.38
CA LYS A 55 4.80 -18.34 5.65
C LYS A 55 4.70 -17.85 4.20
N LEU A 56 4.98 -16.57 3.96
CA LEU A 56 5.00 -16.02 2.60
C LEU A 56 6.11 -16.65 1.75
N ARG A 57 7.31 -16.85 2.33
CA ARG A 57 8.42 -17.53 1.63
C ARG A 57 8.14 -19.01 1.39
N GLU A 58 7.60 -19.72 2.36
CA GLU A 58 7.22 -21.14 2.22
C GLU A 58 6.17 -21.37 1.11
N ARG A 59 5.36 -20.35 0.81
CA ARG A 59 4.37 -20.39 -0.27
C ARG A 59 4.88 -19.83 -1.60
N ASP A 60 6.17 -19.54 -1.71
CA ASP A 60 6.79 -18.92 -2.89
C ASP A 60 6.12 -17.56 -3.28
N MET A 61 5.60 -16.86 -2.30
CA MET A 61 4.94 -15.55 -2.54
C MET A 61 5.91 -14.37 -2.53
N VAL A 62 7.12 -14.54 -2.01
CA VAL A 62 8.16 -13.49 -2.01
C VAL A 62 9.00 -13.61 -3.27
N LEU A 63 9.17 -12.49 -3.97
CA LEU A 63 10.05 -12.40 -5.14
C LEU A 63 11.47 -12.05 -4.69
N ASP A 64 12.41 -13.00 -4.79
CA ASP A 64 13.81 -12.82 -4.44
C ASP A 64 14.63 -12.33 -5.65
N ASP A 65 14.24 -11.20 -6.25
CA ASP A 65 15.03 -10.50 -7.28
C ASP A 65 15.90 -9.42 -6.64
N VAL A 66 17.21 -9.58 -6.75
CA VAL A 66 18.19 -8.70 -6.09
C VAL A 66 18.07 -7.25 -6.57
N GLN A 67 17.85 -7.03 -7.87
CA GLN A 67 17.79 -5.68 -8.45
C GLN A 67 16.49 -4.98 -8.09
N LEU A 68 15.37 -5.68 -8.21
CA LEU A 68 14.06 -5.14 -7.86
C LEU A 68 13.93 -4.88 -6.37
N ASN A 69 14.42 -5.78 -5.53
CA ASN A 69 14.40 -5.56 -4.08
C ASN A 69 15.32 -4.41 -3.65
N ALA A 70 16.51 -4.25 -4.26
CA ALA A 70 17.37 -3.11 -3.99
C ALA A 70 16.76 -1.78 -4.44
N TYR A 71 16.07 -1.76 -5.58
CA TYR A 71 15.33 -0.60 -6.06
C TYR A 71 14.21 -0.21 -5.09
N LEU A 72 13.39 -1.17 -4.70
CA LEU A 72 12.29 -0.96 -3.75
C LEU A 72 12.81 -0.47 -2.40
N ASP A 73 13.89 -1.08 -1.88
CA ASP A 73 14.50 -0.67 -0.62
C ASP A 73 15.05 0.77 -0.71
N SER A 74 15.69 1.14 -1.82
CA SER A 74 16.21 2.50 -1.99
C SER A 74 15.11 3.57 -1.93
N ILE A 75 13.95 3.32 -2.55
CA ILE A 75 12.79 4.22 -2.47
C ILE A 75 12.26 4.26 -1.05
N GLY A 76 12.02 3.09 -0.44
CA GLY A 76 11.45 2.99 0.88
C GLY A 76 12.30 3.66 1.95
N GLN A 77 13.61 3.39 1.97
CA GLN A 77 14.53 3.99 2.95
C GLN A 77 14.64 5.51 2.80
N SER A 78 14.56 6.03 1.58
CA SER A 78 14.55 7.47 1.36
C SER A 78 13.34 8.14 2.03
N ILE A 79 12.17 7.50 1.99
CA ILE A 79 10.93 7.99 2.61
C ILE A 79 11.00 7.86 4.14
N VAL A 80 11.47 6.71 4.65
CA VAL A 80 11.61 6.45 6.10
C VAL A 80 12.45 7.52 6.79
N THR A 81 13.51 7.99 6.13
CA THR A 81 14.40 9.04 6.66
C THR A 81 13.63 10.30 7.06
N TYR A 82 12.51 10.60 6.39
CA TYR A 82 11.67 11.77 6.68
C TYR A 82 10.45 11.46 7.51
N ALA A 83 9.96 10.22 7.49
CA ALA A 83 8.65 9.85 8.04
C ALA A 83 8.71 9.21 9.43
N ASP A 84 9.77 8.47 9.74
CA ASP A 84 9.88 7.70 10.99
C ASP A 84 11.19 7.97 11.74
N GLN A 85 11.05 8.31 13.03
CA GLN A 85 12.16 8.56 13.93
C GLN A 85 12.24 7.54 15.07
N ASN A 86 11.42 6.48 15.03
CA ASN A 86 11.30 5.52 16.12
C ASN A 86 12.45 4.50 16.17
N GLY A 87 13.33 4.49 15.16
CA GLY A 87 14.56 3.70 15.15
C GLY A 87 14.35 2.20 14.86
N VAL A 88 13.13 1.73 14.61
CA VAL A 88 12.88 0.36 14.18
C VAL A 88 13.05 0.28 12.65
N PRO A 89 13.96 -0.55 12.13
CA PRO A 89 14.20 -0.64 10.70
C PRO A 89 12.97 -1.09 9.93
N PHE A 90 12.72 -0.46 8.78
CA PHE A 90 11.74 -0.93 7.81
C PHE A 90 12.37 -1.97 6.88
N THR A 91 11.60 -2.98 6.52
CA THR A 91 12.00 -4.00 5.54
C THR A 91 10.99 -4.02 4.41
N PHE A 92 11.46 -3.75 3.19
CA PHE A 92 10.63 -3.76 1.99
C PHE A 92 10.84 -5.07 1.22
N PHE A 93 9.77 -5.64 0.68
CA PHE A 93 9.84 -6.87 -0.09
C PHE A 93 8.78 -6.92 -1.19
N LEU A 94 9.10 -7.59 -2.29
CA LEU A 94 8.18 -7.81 -3.40
C LEU A 94 7.39 -9.09 -3.21
N VAL A 95 6.10 -9.00 -3.56
CA VAL A 95 5.16 -10.12 -3.51
C VAL A 95 4.79 -10.56 -4.92
N ARG A 96 4.78 -11.86 -5.15
CA ARG A 96 4.36 -12.50 -6.41
C ARG A 96 2.82 -12.48 -6.51
N ASP A 97 2.27 -11.28 -6.71
CA ASP A 97 0.85 -11.05 -6.86
C ASP A 97 0.63 -9.97 -7.94
N ASN A 98 -0.32 -10.19 -8.84
CA ASN A 98 -0.61 -9.30 -9.95
C ASN A 98 -1.61 -8.18 -9.58
N SER A 99 -2.14 -8.16 -8.38
CA SER A 99 -3.01 -7.08 -7.93
C SER A 99 -2.22 -5.79 -7.70
N ILE A 100 -2.86 -4.65 -7.94
CA ILE A 100 -2.30 -3.32 -7.67
C ILE A 100 -2.50 -3.03 -6.18
N ASN A 101 -1.51 -3.42 -5.36
CA ASN A 101 -1.59 -3.27 -3.91
C ASN A 101 -0.21 -3.19 -3.25
N ALA A 102 -0.16 -2.52 -2.10
CA ALA A 102 0.90 -2.61 -1.11
C ALA A 102 0.27 -2.77 0.27
N PHE A 103 1.00 -3.27 1.24
CA PHE A 103 0.49 -3.50 2.59
C PHE A 103 1.60 -3.50 3.63
N ALA A 104 1.24 -3.12 4.84
CA ALA A 104 2.13 -3.19 6.00
C ALA A 104 1.84 -4.45 6.83
N LEU A 105 2.89 -5.11 7.30
CA LEU A 105 2.85 -6.19 8.27
C LEU A 105 3.45 -5.73 9.61
N PRO A 106 3.20 -6.47 10.71
CA PRO A 106 3.86 -6.21 11.98
C PRO A 106 5.37 -6.13 11.85
N HIS A 107 6.01 -5.34 12.74
CA HIS A 107 7.45 -5.12 12.77
C HIS A 107 8.02 -4.44 11.52
N ASN A 108 7.31 -3.43 10.99
CA ASN A 108 7.76 -2.57 9.89
C ASN A 108 8.11 -3.31 8.58
N PHE A 109 7.48 -4.44 8.30
CA PHE A 109 7.56 -5.07 7.00
C PHE A 109 6.54 -4.43 6.04
N ILE A 110 7.01 -3.98 4.88
CA ILE A 110 6.17 -3.41 3.80
C ILE A 110 6.25 -4.31 2.59
N GLY A 111 5.12 -4.93 2.25
CA GLY A 111 4.98 -5.74 1.04
C GLY A 111 4.45 -4.90 -0.12
N VAL A 112 5.06 -5.05 -1.29
CA VAL A 112 4.63 -4.43 -2.54
C VAL A 112 4.35 -5.52 -3.56
N ASN A 113 3.15 -5.56 -4.10
CA ASN A 113 2.79 -6.53 -5.11
C ASN A 113 3.46 -6.21 -6.45
N ALA A 114 3.88 -7.24 -7.17
CA ALA A 114 4.45 -7.08 -8.51
C ALA A 114 3.49 -6.33 -9.45
N GLY A 115 2.18 -6.54 -9.31
CA GLY A 115 1.16 -5.82 -10.08
C GLY A 115 1.19 -4.31 -9.87
N LEU A 116 1.48 -3.82 -8.66
CA LEU A 116 1.64 -2.39 -8.40
C LEU A 116 2.89 -1.86 -9.12
N LEU A 117 4.02 -2.55 -9.00
CA LEU A 117 5.26 -2.14 -9.65
C LEU A 117 5.11 -2.07 -11.18
N LEU A 118 4.35 -3.00 -11.78
CA LEU A 118 4.09 -3.02 -13.22
C LEU A 118 3.06 -1.98 -13.67
N ALA A 119 2.19 -1.52 -12.78
CA ALA A 119 1.13 -0.55 -13.09
C ALA A 119 1.57 0.91 -12.90
N THR A 120 2.68 1.15 -12.22
CA THR A 120 3.24 2.50 -12.02
C THR A 120 4.16 2.87 -13.18
N ASP A 121 3.87 3.98 -13.84
CA ASP A 121 4.70 4.51 -14.94
C ASP A 121 5.86 5.38 -14.42
N ARG A 122 5.75 5.85 -13.18
CA ARG A 122 6.69 6.81 -12.56
C ARG A 122 7.04 6.39 -11.14
N GLU A 123 8.28 6.65 -10.76
CA GLU A 123 8.79 6.34 -9.42
C GLU A 123 8.05 7.08 -8.31
N ASP A 124 7.62 8.31 -8.56
CA ASP A 124 6.87 9.11 -7.58
C ASP A 124 5.46 8.54 -7.29
N GLU A 125 4.86 7.82 -8.22
CA GLU A 125 3.59 7.10 -8.01
C GLU A 125 3.80 5.94 -7.03
N LEU A 126 4.83 5.13 -7.27
CA LEU A 126 5.21 4.04 -6.36
C LEU A 126 5.60 4.57 -4.99
N ALA A 127 6.43 5.63 -4.96
CA ALA A 127 6.85 6.28 -3.72
C ALA A 127 5.66 6.80 -2.90
N GLY A 128 4.64 7.36 -3.56
CA GLY A 128 3.41 7.82 -2.91
C GLY A 128 2.66 6.69 -2.19
N VAL A 129 2.55 5.52 -2.82
CA VAL A 129 1.91 4.35 -2.18
C VAL A 129 2.73 3.83 -1.01
N ILE A 130 4.05 3.70 -1.17
CA ILE A 130 4.95 3.26 -0.09
C ILE A 130 4.91 4.24 1.09
N ALA A 131 4.91 5.56 0.83
CA ALA A 131 4.79 6.57 1.87
C ALA A 131 3.48 6.45 2.67
N HIS A 132 2.39 6.09 2.00
CA HIS A 132 1.09 5.85 2.64
C HIS A 132 1.18 4.67 3.63
N GLU A 133 1.79 3.55 3.23
CA GLU A 133 1.97 2.39 4.10
C GLU A 133 2.90 2.69 5.29
N ILE A 134 4.00 3.42 5.06
CA ILE A 134 4.90 3.87 6.13
C ILE A 134 4.16 4.75 7.12
N ALA A 135 3.33 5.69 6.65
CA ALA A 135 2.54 6.57 7.52
C ALA A 135 1.57 5.79 8.41
N HIS A 136 0.92 4.75 7.89
CA HIS A 136 0.05 3.88 8.67
C HIS A 136 0.81 3.15 9.79
N VAL A 137 2.00 2.65 9.49
CA VAL A 137 2.86 2.00 10.50
C VAL A 137 3.29 3.01 11.56
N SER A 138 3.81 4.15 11.16
CA SER A 138 4.30 5.19 12.07
C SER A 138 3.19 5.72 13.00
N GLN A 139 1.96 5.90 12.50
CA GLN A 139 0.80 6.29 13.30
C GLN A 139 0.43 5.23 14.36
N ARG A 140 0.54 3.94 14.04
CA ARG A 140 0.30 2.86 15.01
C ARG A 140 1.34 2.89 16.13
N HIS A 141 2.59 3.18 15.84
CA HIS A 141 3.65 3.33 16.86
C HIS A 141 3.35 4.49 17.82
N ILE A 142 2.88 5.64 17.31
CA ILE A 142 2.51 6.79 18.15
C ILE A 142 1.34 6.43 19.08
N VAL A 143 0.31 5.77 18.57
CA VAL A 143 -0.86 5.36 19.38
C VAL A 143 -0.45 4.41 20.50
N ARG A 144 0.50 3.50 20.25
CA ARG A 144 1.04 2.59 21.30
C ARG A 144 1.85 3.32 22.35
N ALA A 145 2.73 4.22 21.93
CA ALA A 145 3.57 5.00 22.87
C ALA A 145 2.76 5.91 23.80
N VAL A 146 1.51 6.21 23.47
CA VAL A 146 0.59 7.02 24.30
C VAL A 146 -0.30 6.13 25.19
N ALA A 147 -0.45 4.84 24.86
CA ALA A 147 -1.27 3.89 25.62
C ALA A 147 -0.53 3.17 26.76
N ASP A 148 0.80 3.24 26.79
CA ASP A 148 1.70 2.75 27.86
C ASP A 148 1.98 3.88 28.88
#